data_f6a03435d300e70988e691912f0ff0f2
#
_entry.id   f6a03435d300e70988e691912f0ff0f2
#
_cell.length_a   1.000
_cell.length_b   1.000
_cell.length_c   1.000
_cell.angle_alpha   90.00
_cell.angle_beta   90.00
_cell.angle_gamma   90.00
#
_symmetry.space_group_name_H-M   'P 1'
#
loop_
_entity.id
_entity.type
_entity.pdbx_description
1 polymer ?
#
loop_
_entity_poly.entity_id
_entity_poly.type
_entity_poly.pdbx_seq_one_letter_code
_entity_poly.pdbx_strand_id
1 'polypeptide(L)'
;SQEQFTIAGASGSLAVAERESGFDPKAVNTGGGVAGYFQWSGWSSTINGNRWSKAKQKKLDSDIELDLLSTELNGSYNKVKTEMQKATDPEKAALYWSEHYEGVALSDGQTKASELKKNARKWYNLFKDTLTGDTTNAKTRYGGGVTSDGVPAGYSLTKAINTSNYTSATYPWGQCTWFVYNRAKEVGVNFDPYMGNGGDWKQKAGYQTTHTPTEHSALSFSPGQAGADPTYGHIAFVEQVKSDGSILISEANAKGLGVVSYRTFDKATANQFTYVIGK
;
A
#
# COMPACT_ATOMS: atom_id res chain seq x y z
N SER A 1 4.48 -3.63 -7.20
CA SER A 1 3.16 -3.96 -7.75
C SER A 1 3.03 -5.47 -7.86
N GLN A 2 1.83 -6.02 -7.71
CA GLN A 2 1.56 -7.44 -7.98
C GLN A 2 1.96 -7.82 -9.42
N GLU A 3 1.97 -6.84 -10.32
CA GLU A 3 2.30 -7.00 -11.74
C GLU A 3 3.81 -6.93 -12.04
N GLN A 4 4.66 -6.71 -11.04
CA GLN A 4 6.13 -6.68 -11.16
C GLN A 4 6.66 -5.65 -12.18
N PHE A 5 6.00 -4.54 -12.35
CA PHE A 5 6.47 -3.46 -13.22
C PHE A 5 7.78 -2.86 -12.71
N THR A 6 8.64 -2.43 -13.63
CA THR A 6 9.75 -1.55 -13.28
C THR A 6 9.24 -0.22 -12.75
N ILE A 7 10.10 0.58 -12.14
CA ILE A 7 9.74 1.95 -11.72
C ILE A 7 9.26 2.77 -12.92
N ALA A 8 9.94 2.64 -14.05
CA ALA A 8 9.57 3.34 -15.28
C ALA A 8 8.20 2.90 -15.80
N GLY A 9 7.94 1.58 -15.82
CA GLY A 9 6.65 1.02 -16.22
C GLY A 9 5.50 1.44 -15.29
N ALA A 10 5.72 1.35 -13.98
CA ALA A 10 4.73 1.80 -13.00
C ALA A 10 4.46 3.31 -13.10
N SER A 11 5.49 4.13 -13.29
CA SER A 11 5.34 5.57 -13.45
C SER A 11 4.58 5.94 -14.72
N GLY A 12 4.76 5.17 -15.79
CA GLY A 12 3.99 5.33 -17.02
C GLY A 12 2.50 5.04 -16.82
N SER A 13 2.16 3.93 -16.16
CA SER A 13 0.76 3.57 -15.88
C SER A 13 0.08 4.58 -14.93
N LEU A 14 0.81 5.06 -13.90
CA LEU A 14 0.30 6.09 -12.99
C LEU A 14 0.00 7.41 -13.70
N ALA A 15 0.84 7.83 -14.65
CA ALA A 15 0.58 9.04 -15.41
C ALA A 15 -0.71 8.95 -16.24
N VAL A 16 -1.02 7.76 -16.76
CA VAL A 16 -2.28 7.53 -17.48
C VAL A 16 -3.46 7.51 -16.51
N ALA A 17 -3.40 6.82 -15.40
CA ALA A 17 -4.46 6.83 -14.37
C ALA A 17 -4.73 8.26 -13.85
N GLU A 18 -3.69 9.08 -13.67
CA GLU A 18 -3.82 10.49 -13.31
C GLU A 18 -4.59 11.28 -14.38
N ARG A 19 -4.29 11.04 -15.66
CA ARG A 19 -4.99 11.67 -16.80
C ARG A 19 -6.46 11.24 -16.87
N GLU A 20 -6.74 9.94 -16.69
CA GLU A 20 -8.08 9.36 -16.89
C GLU A 20 -9.05 9.74 -15.75
N SER A 21 -8.59 9.73 -14.51
CA SER A 21 -9.47 9.85 -13.34
C SER A 21 -8.95 10.76 -12.22
N GLY A 22 -7.70 11.24 -12.31
CA GLY A 22 -7.06 11.90 -11.17
C GLY A 22 -6.89 10.97 -9.97
N PHE A 23 -6.82 9.65 -10.20
CA PHE A 23 -6.82 8.60 -9.19
C PHE A 23 -8.11 8.49 -8.37
N ASP A 24 -9.23 8.97 -8.89
CA ASP A 24 -10.54 8.78 -8.26
C ASP A 24 -11.18 7.47 -8.77
N PRO A 25 -11.34 6.43 -7.92
CA PRO A 25 -12.02 5.20 -8.31
C PRO A 25 -13.51 5.42 -8.60
N LYS A 26 -14.08 6.56 -8.18
CA LYS A 26 -15.48 6.91 -8.41
C LYS A 26 -15.68 7.83 -9.61
N ALA A 27 -14.61 8.12 -10.36
CA ALA A 27 -14.69 8.92 -11.57
C ALA A 27 -15.61 8.26 -12.60
N VAL A 28 -16.63 8.97 -13.08
CA VAL A 28 -17.61 8.50 -14.07
C VAL A 28 -17.74 9.51 -15.20
N ASN A 29 -17.56 9.05 -16.44
CA ASN A 29 -17.92 9.79 -17.64
C ASN A 29 -19.13 9.12 -18.29
N THR A 30 -20.31 9.67 -18.04
CA THR A 30 -21.58 9.13 -18.53
C THR A 30 -21.71 9.23 -20.05
N GLY A 31 -21.14 10.26 -20.69
CA GLY A 31 -21.14 10.43 -22.14
C GLY A 31 -20.36 9.33 -22.87
N GLY A 32 -19.26 8.86 -22.27
CA GLY A 32 -18.47 7.75 -22.80
C GLY A 32 -18.90 6.37 -22.28
N GLY A 33 -19.76 6.31 -21.27
CA GLY A 33 -20.15 5.06 -20.62
C GLY A 33 -19.02 4.39 -19.86
N VAL A 34 -18.04 5.17 -19.39
CA VAL A 34 -16.79 4.69 -18.77
C VAL A 34 -16.67 5.14 -17.31
N ALA A 35 -15.92 4.40 -16.50
CA ALA A 35 -15.71 4.73 -15.09
C ALA A 35 -14.45 4.10 -14.51
N GLY A 36 -14.02 4.63 -13.35
CA GLY A 36 -12.91 4.16 -12.52
C GLY A 36 -11.56 4.72 -12.92
N TYR A 37 -10.50 4.19 -12.32
CA TYR A 37 -9.12 4.66 -12.46
C TYR A 37 -8.64 4.82 -13.91
N PHE A 38 -8.99 3.87 -14.77
CA PHE A 38 -8.62 3.84 -16.19
C PHE A 38 -9.83 4.03 -17.11
N GLN A 39 -10.91 4.60 -16.61
CA GLN A 39 -12.13 4.89 -17.37
C GLN A 39 -12.58 3.68 -18.23
N TRP A 40 -12.63 2.49 -17.63
CA TRP A 40 -13.07 1.27 -18.32
C TRP A 40 -14.48 1.38 -18.88
N SER A 41 -14.64 0.94 -20.12
CA SER A 41 -15.93 0.94 -20.84
C SER A 41 -16.93 -0.07 -20.27
N GLY A 42 -18.21 0.17 -20.51
CA GLY A 42 -19.30 -0.72 -20.08
C GLY A 42 -19.85 -0.38 -18.70
N TRP A 43 -19.58 0.79 -18.16
CA TRP A 43 -20.16 1.22 -16.88
C TRP A 43 -21.63 1.61 -17.02
N SER A 44 -21.96 2.67 -17.77
CA SER A 44 -23.34 3.13 -18.01
C SER A 44 -23.82 2.86 -19.43
N SER A 45 -22.92 2.54 -20.35
CA SER A 45 -23.19 2.23 -21.75
C SER A 45 -22.09 1.34 -22.32
N THR A 46 -22.41 0.54 -23.31
CA THR A 46 -21.46 -0.33 -24.01
C THR A 46 -21.02 0.25 -25.37
N ILE A 47 -21.30 1.52 -25.62
CA ILE A 47 -20.97 2.18 -26.91
C ILE A 47 -19.47 2.14 -27.22
N ASN A 48 -18.63 2.20 -26.20
CA ASN A 48 -17.17 2.14 -26.30
C ASN A 48 -16.60 0.78 -25.82
N GLY A 49 -17.44 -0.27 -25.81
CA GLY A 49 -17.04 -1.60 -25.35
C GLY A 49 -17.59 -1.93 -23.96
N ASN A 50 -17.15 -3.07 -23.41
CA ASN A 50 -17.68 -3.58 -22.13
C ASN A 50 -16.56 -4.20 -21.28
N ARG A 51 -15.55 -3.42 -20.93
CA ARG A 51 -14.41 -3.86 -20.12
C ARG A 51 -14.84 -4.21 -18.68
N TRP A 52 -15.83 -3.48 -18.12
CA TRP A 52 -16.40 -3.75 -16.82
C TRP A 52 -17.04 -5.15 -16.68
N SER A 53 -17.39 -5.82 -17.80
CA SER A 53 -17.89 -7.20 -17.73
C SER A 53 -16.87 -8.23 -17.21
N LYS A 54 -15.59 -7.87 -17.17
CA LYS A 54 -14.50 -8.73 -16.66
C LYS A 54 -14.29 -8.56 -15.15
N ALA A 55 -14.89 -7.52 -14.55
CA ALA A 55 -14.81 -7.30 -13.10
C ALA A 55 -15.63 -8.33 -12.35
N LYS A 56 -15.15 -8.79 -11.20
CA LYS A 56 -15.90 -9.71 -10.32
C LYS A 56 -17.24 -9.15 -9.88
N GLN A 57 -17.34 -7.84 -9.76
CA GLN A 57 -18.54 -7.10 -9.44
C GLN A 57 -18.52 -5.73 -10.13
N LYS A 58 -19.65 -5.26 -10.62
CA LYS A 58 -19.79 -3.93 -11.20
C LYS A 58 -20.01 -2.89 -10.08
N LYS A 59 -18.92 -2.46 -9.45
CA LYS A 59 -18.90 -1.51 -8.34
C LYS A 59 -17.67 -0.65 -8.41
N LEU A 60 -17.82 0.65 -8.21
CA LEU A 60 -16.71 1.60 -8.13
C LEU A 60 -16.03 1.48 -6.76
N ASP A 61 -14.95 0.74 -6.74
CA ASP A 61 -14.23 0.34 -5.55
C ASP A 61 -12.78 0.00 -5.96
N SER A 62 -11.82 0.53 -5.21
CA SER A 62 -10.38 0.40 -5.54
C SER A 62 -9.92 -1.04 -5.69
N ASP A 63 -10.37 -1.93 -4.80
CA ASP A 63 -9.92 -3.33 -4.84
C ASP A 63 -10.49 -4.07 -6.05
N ILE A 64 -11.75 -3.78 -6.40
CA ILE A 64 -12.42 -4.35 -7.57
C ILE A 64 -11.75 -3.85 -8.86
N GLU A 65 -11.40 -2.58 -8.92
CA GLU A 65 -10.76 -1.97 -10.09
C GLU A 65 -9.31 -2.44 -10.28
N LEU A 66 -8.56 -2.62 -9.20
CA LEU A 66 -7.22 -3.19 -9.24
C LEU A 66 -7.25 -4.69 -9.63
N ASP A 67 -8.27 -5.43 -9.20
CA ASP A 67 -8.50 -6.81 -9.64
C ASP A 67 -8.90 -6.88 -11.12
N LEU A 68 -9.72 -5.95 -11.61
CA LEU A 68 -10.05 -5.80 -13.03
C LEU A 68 -8.79 -5.51 -13.85
N LEU A 69 -7.98 -4.55 -13.41
CA LEU A 69 -6.70 -4.22 -14.04
C LEU A 69 -5.80 -5.47 -14.14
N SER A 70 -5.64 -6.19 -13.03
CA SER A 70 -4.84 -7.41 -12.99
C SER A 70 -5.39 -8.49 -13.93
N THR A 71 -6.71 -8.68 -13.96
CA THR A 71 -7.38 -9.62 -14.86
C THR A 71 -7.08 -9.29 -16.33
N GLU A 72 -7.15 -8.03 -16.72
CA GLU A 72 -6.87 -7.59 -18.07
C GLU A 72 -5.38 -7.73 -18.44
N LEU A 73 -4.49 -7.37 -17.54
CA LEU A 73 -3.04 -7.48 -17.74
C LEU A 73 -2.55 -8.94 -17.80
N ASN A 74 -3.24 -9.87 -17.14
CA ASN A 74 -2.95 -11.31 -17.23
C ASN A 74 -3.71 -12.00 -18.38
N GLY A 75 -4.56 -11.28 -19.08
CA GLY A 75 -5.34 -11.74 -20.23
C GLY A 75 -5.04 -10.96 -21.51
N SER A 76 -6.03 -10.19 -21.95
CA SER A 76 -6.02 -9.49 -23.25
C SER A 76 -4.89 -8.47 -23.41
N TYR A 77 -4.39 -7.93 -22.31
CA TYR A 77 -3.34 -6.91 -22.28
C TYR A 77 -1.99 -7.41 -21.77
N ASN A 78 -1.72 -8.70 -21.89
CA ASN A 78 -0.47 -9.30 -21.41
C ASN A 78 0.79 -8.68 -22.08
N LYS A 79 0.68 -8.23 -23.33
CA LYS A 79 1.76 -7.49 -23.99
C LYS A 79 2.08 -6.18 -23.28
N VAL A 80 1.05 -5.42 -22.85
CA VAL A 80 1.23 -4.18 -22.09
C VAL A 80 1.92 -4.49 -20.77
N LYS A 81 1.49 -5.53 -20.06
CA LYS A 81 2.16 -6.00 -18.85
C LYS A 81 3.64 -6.26 -19.08
N THR A 82 3.97 -7.04 -20.11
CA THR A 82 5.36 -7.38 -20.45
C THR A 82 6.21 -6.16 -20.77
N GLU A 83 5.67 -5.18 -21.48
CA GLU A 83 6.39 -3.93 -21.77
C GLU A 83 6.63 -3.11 -20.50
N MET A 84 5.67 -3.05 -19.59
CA MET A 84 5.83 -2.34 -18.31
C MET A 84 6.84 -3.04 -17.38
N GLN A 85 6.95 -4.36 -17.45
CA GLN A 85 7.91 -5.15 -16.66
C GLN A 85 9.37 -4.93 -17.07
N LYS A 86 9.62 -4.47 -18.28
CA LYS A 86 10.97 -4.23 -18.82
C LYS A 86 11.24 -2.77 -19.18
N ALA A 87 10.26 -1.88 -18.99
CA ALA A 87 10.40 -0.46 -19.32
C ALA A 87 11.55 0.19 -18.54
N THR A 88 12.36 0.97 -19.23
CA THR A 88 13.47 1.75 -18.66
C THR A 88 13.25 3.26 -18.75
N ASP A 89 12.30 3.69 -19.58
CA ASP A 89 11.95 5.09 -19.81
C ASP A 89 10.47 5.31 -19.44
N PRO A 90 10.16 6.12 -18.41
CA PRO A 90 8.79 6.35 -17.95
C PRO A 90 7.93 7.08 -18.99
N GLU A 91 8.53 7.93 -19.81
CA GLU A 91 7.80 8.67 -20.84
C GLU A 91 7.34 7.74 -21.97
N LYS A 92 8.23 6.85 -22.41
CA LYS A 92 7.88 5.81 -23.40
C LYS A 92 6.87 4.82 -22.84
N ALA A 93 7.01 4.43 -21.57
CA ALA A 93 6.06 3.56 -20.88
C ALA A 93 4.65 4.18 -20.84
N ALA A 94 4.53 5.48 -20.53
CA ALA A 94 3.26 6.18 -20.50
C ALA A 94 2.59 6.25 -21.88
N LEU A 95 3.37 6.56 -22.91
CA LEU A 95 2.86 6.60 -24.29
C LEU A 95 2.42 5.19 -24.74
N TYR A 96 3.21 4.17 -24.46
CA TYR A 96 2.87 2.80 -24.80
C TYR A 96 1.57 2.35 -24.10
N TRP A 97 1.42 2.65 -22.81
CA TRP A 97 0.19 2.37 -22.08
C TRP A 97 -1.02 3.08 -22.68
N SER A 98 -0.91 4.38 -22.96
CA SER A 98 -1.98 5.18 -23.58
C SER A 98 -2.43 4.60 -24.93
N GLU A 99 -1.48 4.18 -25.76
CA GLU A 99 -1.79 3.64 -27.08
C GLU A 99 -2.36 2.22 -27.02
N HIS A 100 -1.75 1.33 -26.21
CA HIS A 100 -2.04 -0.10 -26.26
C HIS A 100 -2.99 -0.60 -25.18
N TYR A 101 -3.15 0.13 -24.08
CA TYR A 101 -4.11 -0.22 -23.03
C TYR A 101 -5.39 0.63 -23.13
N GLU A 102 -5.26 1.93 -23.35
CA GLU A 102 -6.41 2.82 -23.50
C GLU A 102 -6.90 2.91 -24.96
N GLY A 103 -6.10 2.51 -25.92
CA GLY A 103 -6.46 2.56 -27.34
C GLY A 103 -6.48 3.98 -27.92
N VAL A 104 -5.78 4.93 -27.31
CA VAL A 104 -5.71 6.33 -27.77
C VAL A 104 -4.44 6.51 -28.59
N ALA A 105 -4.61 6.79 -29.90
CA ALA A 105 -3.48 6.99 -30.80
C ALA A 105 -2.57 8.13 -30.33
N LEU A 106 -1.27 7.98 -30.52
CA LEU A 106 -0.27 8.97 -30.08
C LEU A 106 -0.44 10.33 -30.76
N SER A 107 -1.03 10.35 -31.94
CA SER A 107 -1.38 11.57 -32.70
C SER A 107 -2.67 12.24 -32.23
N ASP A 108 -3.45 11.57 -31.36
CA ASP A 108 -4.70 12.11 -30.85
C ASP A 108 -4.43 13.19 -29.78
N GLY A 109 -5.14 14.32 -29.88
CA GLY A 109 -5.07 15.39 -28.89
C GLY A 109 -5.48 14.93 -27.47
N GLN A 110 -6.33 13.91 -27.36
CA GLN A 110 -6.72 13.30 -26.08
C GLN A 110 -5.55 12.60 -25.36
N THR A 111 -4.53 12.17 -26.12
CA THR A 111 -3.31 11.60 -25.52
C THR A 111 -2.62 12.60 -24.61
N LYS A 112 -2.71 13.91 -24.91
CA LYS A 112 -1.99 14.98 -24.18
C LYS A 112 -0.52 14.61 -23.95
N ALA A 113 0.15 14.18 -25.03
CA ALA A 113 1.45 13.49 -24.95
C ALA A 113 2.51 14.26 -24.13
N SER A 114 2.57 15.59 -24.24
CA SER A 114 3.52 16.41 -23.48
C SER A 114 3.23 16.38 -21.96
N GLU A 115 1.97 16.48 -21.58
CA GLU A 115 1.54 16.41 -20.18
C GLU A 115 1.74 15.01 -19.62
N LEU A 116 1.38 14.00 -20.40
CA LEU A 116 1.54 12.59 -20.03
C LEU A 116 3.01 12.25 -19.75
N LYS A 117 3.95 12.67 -20.61
CA LYS A 117 5.38 12.52 -20.40
C LYS A 117 5.86 13.25 -19.14
N LYS A 118 5.43 14.49 -18.93
CA LYS A 118 5.77 15.28 -17.75
C LYS A 118 5.31 14.57 -16.47
N ASN A 119 4.09 14.05 -16.45
CA ASN A 119 3.54 13.33 -15.30
C ASN A 119 4.26 12.00 -15.07
N ALA A 120 4.59 11.25 -16.12
CA ALA A 120 5.39 10.04 -16.00
C ALA A 120 6.78 10.32 -15.39
N ARG A 121 7.43 11.40 -15.82
CA ARG A 121 8.71 11.84 -15.25
C ARG A 121 8.57 12.28 -13.80
N LYS A 122 7.48 12.97 -13.43
CA LYS A 122 7.16 13.34 -12.06
C LYS A 122 7.09 12.10 -11.15
N TRP A 123 6.31 11.11 -11.54
CA TRP A 123 6.16 9.86 -10.78
C TRP A 123 7.47 9.07 -10.72
N TYR A 124 8.20 8.98 -11.82
CA TYR A 124 9.50 8.33 -11.85
C TYR A 124 10.49 8.98 -10.88
N ASN A 125 10.60 10.31 -10.89
CA ASN A 125 11.49 11.03 -9.99
C ASN A 125 11.09 10.89 -8.52
N LEU A 126 9.80 10.78 -8.24
CA LEU A 126 9.31 10.53 -6.89
C LEU A 126 9.72 9.14 -6.37
N PHE A 127 9.74 8.14 -7.26
CA PHE A 127 9.97 6.75 -6.86
C PHE A 127 11.39 6.22 -7.12
N LYS A 128 12.16 6.80 -8.06
CA LYS A 128 13.48 6.29 -8.45
C LYS A 128 14.45 6.19 -7.28
N ASP A 129 14.45 7.19 -6.39
CA ASP A 129 15.36 7.25 -5.26
C ASP A 129 14.86 6.44 -4.06
N THR A 130 13.57 6.08 -4.05
CA THR A 130 12.96 5.20 -3.06
C THR A 130 13.10 3.71 -3.40
N LEU A 131 13.47 3.39 -4.65
CA LEU A 131 13.52 2.03 -5.19
C LEU A 131 14.93 1.63 -5.68
N THR A 132 15.98 2.40 -5.37
CA THR A 132 17.38 2.02 -5.64
C THR A 132 17.85 0.99 -4.62
N GLY A 133 17.64 -0.27 -4.93
CA GLY A 133 18.13 -1.41 -4.15
C GLY A 133 17.32 -2.67 -4.47
N ASP A 134 17.94 -3.55 -5.27
CA ASP A 134 17.57 -4.93 -5.52
C ASP A 134 16.10 -5.19 -5.91
N THR A 135 15.86 -5.54 -7.16
CA THR A 135 14.53 -5.85 -7.74
C THR A 135 13.85 -7.09 -7.13
N THR A 136 14.54 -7.86 -6.31
CA THR A 136 13.96 -8.92 -5.46
C THR A 136 13.13 -8.35 -4.31
N ASN A 137 13.27 -7.07 -3.99
CA ASN A 137 12.60 -6.38 -2.88
C ASN A 137 11.55 -5.33 -3.32
N ALA A 138 11.08 -5.32 -4.57
CA ALA A 138 10.03 -4.40 -5.04
C ALA A 138 8.65 -4.61 -4.37
N LYS A 139 8.49 -5.61 -3.52
CA LYS A 139 7.33 -5.76 -2.60
C LYS A 139 7.36 -4.78 -1.43
N THR A 140 8.38 -3.89 -1.33
CA THR A 140 8.82 -3.41 -0.02
C THR A 140 8.61 -1.93 0.26
N ARG A 141 8.10 -1.07 -0.63
CA ARG A 141 8.15 0.38 -0.38
C ARG A 141 6.88 1.19 -0.62
N TYR A 142 5.73 0.56 -0.66
CA TYR A 142 4.52 1.27 -0.29
C TYR A 142 4.31 1.04 1.21
N GLY A 143 4.55 2.08 1.98
CA GLY A 143 4.39 2.04 3.41
C GLY A 143 5.65 1.74 4.23
N GLY A 144 6.85 1.64 3.62
CA GLY A 144 8.09 1.37 4.36
C GLY A 144 8.05 0.04 5.11
N GLY A 145 8.85 -0.92 4.72
CA GLY A 145 8.94 -2.23 5.34
C GLY A 145 8.61 -3.39 4.41
N VAL A 146 9.27 -4.53 4.61
CA VAL A 146 8.95 -5.79 3.92
C VAL A 146 7.77 -6.45 4.62
N THR A 147 6.63 -6.56 3.93
CA THR A 147 5.44 -7.20 4.46
C THR A 147 5.46 -8.71 4.22
N SER A 148 5.09 -9.49 5.24
CA SER A 148 5.01 -10.94 5.20
C SER A 148 3.77 -11.46 5.92
N ASP A 149 3.25 -12.62 5.51
CA ASP A 149 2.18 -13.33 6.21
C ASP A 149 2.70 -14.22 7.35
N GLY A 150 3.99 -14.47 7.37
CA GLY A 150 4.70 -15.20 8.43
C GLY A 150 5.93 -14.44 8.92
N VAL A 151 6.54 -14.91 9.99
CA VAL A 151 7.78 -14.34 10.52
C VAL A 151 8.88 -14.47 9.46
N PRO A 152 9.47 -13.35 8.98
CA PRO A 152 10.50 -13.39 7.96
C PRO A 152 11.75 -14.14 8.44
N ALA A 153 12.47 -14.74 7.47
CA ALA A 153 13.72 -15.43 7.77
C ALA A 153 14.72 -14.51 8.51
N GLY A 154 15.37 -15.05 9.51
CA GLY A 154 16.33 -14.31 10.33
C GLY A 154 15.71 -13.42 11.40
N TYR A 155 14.40 -13.50 11.61
CA TYR A 155 13.69 -12.90 12.74
C TYR A 155 12.99 -13.98 13.58
N SER A 156 12.68 -13.64 14.81
CA SER A 156 11.98 -14.51 15.75
C SER A 156 11.00 -13.72 16.61
N LEU A 157 10.02 -14.42 17.16
CA LEU A 157 9.11 -13.87 18.16
C LEU A 157 9.53 -14.35 19.54
N THR A 158 9.41 -13.49 20.54
CA THR A 158 9.59 -13.91 21.96
C THR A 158 8.57 -14.97 22.37
N LYS A 159 7.35 -14.86 21.81
CA LYS A 159 6.25 -15.80 22.03
C LYS A 159 5.39 -15.89 20.77
N ALA A 160 4.96 -17.10 20.42
CA ALA A 160 4.05 -17.28 19.29
C ALA A 160 2.75 -16.50 19.52
N ILE A 161 2.27 -15.82 18.47
CA ILE A 161 1.03 -15.05 18.51
C ILE A 161 -0.16 -16.01 18.49
N ASN A 162 -1.07 -15.86 19.48
CA ASN A 162 -2.33 -16.59 19.50
C ASN A 162 -3.50 -15.63 19.77
N THR A 163 -4.18 -15.22 18.73
CA THR A 163 -5.27 -14.25 18.81
C THR A 163 -6.60 -14.84 19.31
N SER A 164 -6.71 -16.15 19.52
CA SER A 164 -7.95 -16.83 19.91
C SER A 164 -8.52 -16.32 21.25
N ASN A 165 -7.63 -15.86 22.14
CA ASN A 165 -8.01 -15.36 23.45
C ASN A 165 -7.92 -13.83 23.56
N TYR A 166 -7.73 -13.12 22.44
CA TYR A 166 -7.60 -11.68 22.45
C TYR A 166 -8.98 -11.03 22.67
N THR A 167 -9.10 -10.23 23.72
CA THR A 167 -10.32 -9.53 24.07
C THR A 167 -10.03 -8.08 24.43
N SER A 168 -10.95 -7.17 24.13
CA SER A 168 -10.92 -5.80 24.58
C SER A 168 -12.33 -5.25 24.67
N ALA A 169 -12.63 -4.52 25.74
CA ALA A 169 -13.89 -3.81 25.90
C ALA A 169 -13.94 -2.49 25.11
N THR A 170 -12.79 -1.95 24.71
CA THR A 170 -12.65 -0.60 24.13
C THR A 170 -12.17 -0.58 22.70
N TYR A 171 -11.37 -1.58 22.31
CA TYR A 171 -10.86 -1.70 20.95
C TYR A 171 -11.66 -2.70 20.15
N PRO A 172 -12.28 -2.30 19.03
CA PRO A 172 -13.05 -3.21 18.18
C PRO A 172 -12.19 -4.37 17.70
N TRP A 173 -12.78 -5.57 17.67
CA TRP A 173 -12.13 -6.78 17.20
C TRP A 173 -11.45 -6.60 15.83
N GLY A 174 -10.25 -7.13 15.71
CA GLY A 174 -9.53 -7.19 14.45
C GLY A 174 -8.81 -5.89 14.05
N GLN A 175 -9.00 -4.79 14.78
CA GLN A 175 -8.31 -3.53 14.54
C GLN A 175 -6.85 -3.58 15.03
N CYS A 176 -6.01 -2.68 14.51
CA CYS A 176 -4.60 -2.58 14.92
C CYS A 176 -4.45 -2.33 16.43
N THR A 177 -5.30 -1.48 17.00
CA THR A 177 -5.31 -1.17 18.44
C THR A 177 -5.70 -2.37 19.30
N TRP A 178 -6.72 -3.14 18.88
CA TRP A 178 -7.10 -4.38 19.53
C TRP A 178 -5.94 -5.39 19.54
N PHE A 179 -5.26 -5.51 18.42
CA PHE A 179 -4.14 -6.45 18.30
C PHE A 179 -2.98 -6.05 19.21
N VAL A 180 -2.48 -4.82 19.11
CA VAL A 180 -1.31 -4.37 19.89
C VAL A 180 -1.59 -4.40 21.39
N TYR A 181 -2.78 -4.00 21.82
CA TYR A 181 -3.21 -4.06 23.21
C TYR A 181 -3.11 -5.48 23.80
N ASN A 182 -3.57 -6.48 23.07
CA ASN A 182 -3.55 -7.87 23.49
C ASN A 182 -2.15 -8.49 23.32
N ARG A 183 -1.45 -8.20 22.21
CA ARG A 183 -0.10 -8.70 21.97
C ARG A 183 0.88 -8.25 23.05
N ALA A 184 0.81 -7.00 23.46
CA ALA A 184 1.60 -6.48 24.55
C ALA A 184 1.38 -7.30 25.85
N LYS A 185 0.12 -7.51 26.23
CA LYS A 185 -0.23 -8.34 27.40
C LYS A 185 0.31 -9.77 27.31
N GLU A 186 0.30 -10.35 26.12
CA GLU A 186 0.78 -11.71 25.88
C GLU A 186 2.27 -11.87 26.20
N VAL A 187 3.05 -10.79 26.09
CA VAL A 187 4.49 -10.76 26.45
C VAL A 187 4.77 -10.00 27.75
N GLY A 188 3.74 -9.70 28.54
CA GLY A 188 3.89 -9.12 29.88
C GLY A 188 4.02 -7.59 29.90
N VAL A 189 3.67 -6.91 28.82
CA VAL A 189 3.65 -5.44 28.71
C VAL A 189 2.22 -4.92 28.69
N ASN A 190 1.95 -3.81 29.35
CA ASN A 190 0.60 -3.26 29.45
C ASN A 190 0.48 -1.86 28.83
N PHE A 191 -0.62 -1.65 28.12
CA PHE A 191 -1.10 -0.35 27.67
C PHE A 191 -2.49 -0.06 28.23
N ASP A 192 -2.80 1.21 28.36
CA ASP A 192 -4.14 1.66 28.76
C ASP A 192 -5.20 1.23 27.71
N PRO A 193 -6.39 0.80 28.15
CA PRO A 193 -7.47 0.44 27.20
C PRO A 193 -8.07 1.64 26.47
N TYR A 194 -7.63 2.86 26.75
CA TYR A 194 -8.12 4.12 26.16
C TYR A 194 -6.97 4.97 25.56
N MET A 195 -6.10 4.35 24.74
CA MET A 195 -5.00 5.06 24.09
C MET A 195 -5.43 5.86 22.85
N GLY A 196 -6.68 5.71 22.38
CA GLY A 196 -7.16 6.33 21.15
C GLY A 196 -6.88 5.49 19.89
N ASN A 197 -6.85 6.16 18.71
CA ASN A 197 -6.48 5.54 17.44
C ASN A 197 -5.00 5.23 17.39
N GLY A 198 -4.55 4.46 16.41
CA GLY A 198 -3.15 4.03 16.34
C GLY A 198 -2.14 5.17 16.34
N GLY A 199 -2.46 6.27 15.64
CA GLY A 199 -1.62 7.47 15.60
C GLY A 199 -1.61 8.30 16.89
N ASP A 200 -2.60 8.10 17.78
CA ASP A 200 -2.76 8.89 19.02
C ASP A 200 -1.91 8.32 20.17
N TRP A 201 -1.53 7.06 20.13
CA TRP A 201 -0.84 6.37 21.23
C TRP A 201 0.43 7.11 21.70
N LYS A 202 1.20 7.69 20.77
CA LYS A 202 2.40 8.47 21.08
C LYS A 202 2.15 9.79 21.80
N GLN A 203 0.89 10.25 21.88
CA GLN A 203 0.49 11.47 22.56
C GLN A 203 -0.16 11.19 23.93
N LYS A 204 -0.32 9.92 24.29
CA LYS A 204 -0.97 9.53 25.53
C LYS A 204 -0.15 9.95 26.75
N ALA A 205 -0.75 10.77 27.60
CA ALA A 205 -0.12 11.20 28.86
C ALA A 205 0.26 9.99 29.73
N GLY A 206 1.43 10.08 30.38
CA GLY A 206 1.93 9.05 31.29
C GLY A 206 2.63 7.87 30.61
N TYR A 207 2.93 7.97 29.30
CA TYR A 207 3.78 7.06 28.56
C TYR A 207 5.04 7.75 28.06
N GLN A 208 6.15 7.05 28.14
CA GLN A 208 7.40 7.48 27.49
C GLN A 208 7.37 7.17 26.00
N THR A 209 7.93 8.08 25.21
CA THR A 209 8.13 7.88 23.78
C THR A 209 9.59 8.04 23.42
N THR A 210 10.03 7.33 22.39
CA THR A 210 11.40 7.42 21.86
C THR A 210 11.39 7.22 20.34
N HIS A 211 12.46 7.67 19.66
CA HIS A 211 12.74 7.34 18.27
C HIS A 211 13.75 6.18 18.15
N THR A 212 14.29 5.70 19.25
CA THR A 212 15.14 4.51 19.25
C THR A 212 14.26 3.27 19.30
N PRO A 213 14.37 2.37 18.32
CA PRO A 213 13.62 1.12 18.32
C PRO A 213 13.82 0.34 19.63
N THR A 214 12.72 -0.07 20.23
CA THR A 214 12.72 -0.80 21.52
C THR A 214 11.81 -2.02 21.39
N GLU A 215 12.32 -3.20 21.71
CA GLU A 215 11.52 -4.42 21.71
C GLU A 215 10.35 -4.30 22.68
N HIS A 216 9.23 -4.91 22.30
CA HIS A 216 7.97 -4.93 23.05
C HIS A 216 7.34 -3.55 23.27
N SER A 217 7.79 -2.53 22.54
CA SER A 217 7.10 -1.24 22.46
C SER A 217 6.00 -1.24 21.41
N ALA A 218 5.10 -0.28 21.49
CA ALA A 218 4.11 -0.01 20.43
C ALA A 218 4.68 1.04 19.46
N LEU A 219 4.73 0.71 18.17
CA LEU A 219 5.15 1.62 17.11
C LEU A 219 3.93 2.39 16.62
N SER A 220 3.85 3.69 16.93
CA SER A 220 2.74 4.56 16.55
C SER A 220 3.06 5.34 15.29
N PHE A 221 2.48 4.93 14.17
CA PHE A 221 2.60 5.62 12.89
C PHE A 221 1.70 6.84 12.85
N SER A 222 2.23 7.96 12.41
CA SER A 222 1.42 9.15 12.08
C SER A 222 0.49 8.88 10.91
N PRO A 223 -0.60 9.66 10.74
CA PRO A 223 -1.42 9.60 9.55
C PRO A 223 -0.59 9.63 8.27
N GLY A 224 -0.80 8.65 7.38
CA GLY A 224 -0.07 8.47 6.12
C GLY A 224 1.36 7.91 6.24
N GLN A 225 1.95 7.87 7.44
CA GLN A 225 3.31 7.36 7.64
C GLN A 225 3.38 5.86 7.38
N ALA A 226 4.32 5.42 6.56
CA ALA A 226 4.54 4.01 6.24
C ALA A 226 3.26 3.27 5.79
N GLY A 227 2.37 3.94 5.05
CA GLY A 227 1.10 3.39 4.57
C GLY A 227 -0.01 3.31 5.61
N ALA A 228 0.17 3.96 6.76
CA ALA A 228 -0.87 4.08 7.78
C ALA A 228 -2.08 4.87 7.25
N ASP A 229 -3.25 4.61 7.86
CA ASP A 229 -4.47 5.36 7.55
C ASP A 229 -4.22 6.87 7.58
N PRO A 230 -4.65 7.63 6.56
CA PRO A 230 -4.37 9.07 6.45
C PRO A 230 -5.09 9.94 7.49
N THR A 231 -6.06 9.37 8.21
CA THR A 231 -6.82 10.08 9.26
C THR A 231 -6.42 9.62 10.65
N TYR A 232 -6.36 8.30 10.86
CA TYR A 232 -6.21 7.69 12.18
C TYR A 232 -4.80 7.21 12.49
N GLY A 233 -3.89 7.24 11.49
CA GLY A 233 -2.59 6.61 11.64
C GLY A 233 -2.71 5.09 11.79
N HIS A 234 -1.71 4.47 12.41
CA HIS A 234 -1.69 3.03 12.65
C HIS A 234 -0.85 2.70 13.88
N ILE A 235 -1.04 1.51 14.45
CA ILE A 235 -0.24 1.00 15.55
C ILE A 235 0.22 -0.42 15.24
N ALA A 236 1.48 -0.71 15.55
CA ALA A 236 2.06 -2.05 15.43
C ALA A 236 2.87 -2.38 16.69
N PHE A 237 3.19 -3.65 16.88
CA PHE A 237 3.98 -4.13 18.01
C PHE A 237 5.39 -4.48 17.56
N VAL A 238 6.42 -3.98 18.26
CA VAL A 238 7.82 -4.29 17.96
C VAL A 238 8.16 -5.64 18.56
N GLU A 239 8.35 -6.63 17.69
CA GLU A 239 8.65 -8.00 18.09
C GLU A 239 10.14 -8.22 18.36
N GLN A 240 10.99 -7.63 17.54
CA GLN A 240 12.43 -7.78 17.64
C GLN A 240 13.18 -6.56 17.12
N VAL A 241 14.27 -6.21 17.79
CA VAL A 241 15.28 -5.26 17.33
C VAL A 241 16.60 -5.99 17.17
N LYS A 242 17.16 -6.00 15.95
CA LYS A 242 18.44 -6.65 15.69
C LYS A 242 19.64 -5.76 16.06
N SER A 243 20.81 -6.36 16.19
CA SER A 243 22.05 -5.65 16.46
C SER A 243 22.44 -4.63 15.37
N ASP A 244 21.99 -4.82 14.12
CA ASP A 244 22.16 -3.87 13.03
C ASP A 244 21.15 -2.71 13.09
N GLY A 245 20.22 -2.74 14.04
CA GLY A 245 19.16 -1.75 14.23
C GLY A 245 17.93 -1.96 13.37
N SER A 246 17.87 -3.01 12.56
CA SER A 246 16.65 -3.40 11.85
C SER A 246 15.62 -3.98 12.82
N ILE A 247 14.33 -3.83 12.48
CA ILE A 247 13.25 -4.28 13.35
C ILE A 247 12.26 -5.20 12.63
N LEU A 248 11.65 -6.08 13.42
CA LEU A 248 10.44 -6.80 13.06
C LEU A 248 9.26 -6.23 13.85
N ILE A 249 8.17 -5.95 13.18
CA ILE A 249 6.88 -5.63 13.80
C ILE A 249 5.82 -6.65 13.43
N SER A 250 4.85 -6.82 14.31
CA SER A 250 3.58 -7.49 14.03
C SER A 250 2.44 -6.48 14.11
N GLU A 251 1.41 -6.68 13.30
CA GLU A 251 0.28 -5.76 13.19
C GLU A 251 -0.97 -6.48 12.73
N ALA A 252 -2.15 -5.92 12.99
CA ALA A 252 -3.39 -6.39 12.39
C ALA A 252 -4.08 -5.27 11.62
N ASN A 253 -4.97 -5.66 10.72
CA ASN A 253 -5.74 -4.77 9.86
C ASN A 253 -4.92 -3.94 8.84
N ALA A 254 -3.67 -4.29 8.62
CA ALA A 254 -2.90 -3.75 7.50
C ALA A 254 -3.19 -4.46 6.18
N LYS A 255 -3.59 -5.73 6.25
CA LYS A 255 -3.97 -6.59 5.10
C LYS A 255 -5.46 -6.95 5.09
N GLY A 256 -6.22 -6.48 6.05
CA GLY A 256 -7.63 -6.80 6.26
C GLY A 256 -7.97 -6.97 7.74
N LEU A 257 -9.22 -6.74 8.08
CA LEU A 257 -9.71 -6.78 9.45
C LEU A 257 -9.41 -8.15 10.11
N GLY A 258 -8.72 -8.15 11.24
CA GLY A 258 -8.34 -9.36 11.97
C GLY A 258 -7.17 -10.16 11.38
N VAL A 259 -6.66 -9.77 10.22
CA VAL A 259 -5.50 -10.43 9.60
C VAL A 259 -4.22 -9.92 10.25
N VAL A 260 -3.47 -10.83 10.88
CA VAL A 260 -2.14 -10.54 11.43
C VAL A 260 -1.10 -10.64 10.32
N SER A 261 -0.24 -9.67 10.25
CA SER A 261 0.89 -9.63 9.31
C SER A 261 2.13 -9.04 9.96
N TYR A 262 3.26 -9.18 9.29
CA TYR A 262 4.56 -8.73 9.77
C TYR A 262 5.19 -7.76 8.79
N ARG A 263 5.95 -6.79 9.31
CA ARG A 263 6.84 -5.94 8.51
C ARG A 263 8.22 -5.85 9.14
N THR A 264 9.23 -5.73 8.28
CA THR A 264 10.59 -5.42 8.72
C THR A 264 10.99 -4.06 8.18
N PHE A 265 11.76 -3.32 8.96
CA PHE A 265 12.34 -2.03 8.57
C PHE A 265 13.82 -2.05 8.85
N ASP A 266 14.60 -1.41 7.98
CA ASP A 266 16.00 -1.13 8.24
C ASP A 266 16.17 -0.06 9.33
N LYS A 267 17.39 0.06 9.86
CA LYS A 267 17.73 1.02 10.93
C LYS A 267 17.38 2.46 10.56
N ALA A 268 17.66 2.88 9.32
CA ALA A 268 17.44 4.25 8.88
C ALA A 268 15.95 4.61 8.90
N THR A 269 15.10 3.69 8.45
CA THR A 269 13.64 3.84 8.47
C THR A 269 13.10 3.71 9.89
N ALA A 270 13.57 2.72 10.65
CA ALA A 270 13.12 2.47 12.02
C ALA A 270 13.34 3.68 12.95
N ASN A 271 14.44 4.39 12.79
CA ASN A 271 14.75 5.60 13.57
C ASN A 271 13.86 6.82 13.24
N GLN A 272 13.02 6.74 12.19
CA GLN A 272 12.07 7.81 11.85
C GLN A 272 10.72 7.65 12.56
N PHE A 273 10.50 6.53 13.23
CA PHE A 273 9.25 6.22 13.88
C PHE A 273 9.23 6.67 15.35
N THR A 274 8.04 6.67 15.92
CA THR A 274 7.83 6.92 17.35
C THR A 274 7.37 5.65 18.04
N TYR A 275 8.10 5.25 19.05
CA TYR A 275 7.85 4.08 19.88
C TYR A 275 7.28 4.50 21.22
N VAL A 276 6.23 3.86 21.66
CA VAL A 276 5.57 4.07 22.95
C VAL A 276 5.96 2.94 23.88
N ILE A 277 6.58 3.27 25.00
CA ILE A 277 7.03 2.27 25.99
C ILE A 277 5.86 1.90 26.88
N GLY A 278 5.51 0.61 26.90
CA GLY A 278 4.47 0.07 27.78
C GLY A 278 4.93 -0.01 29.25
N LYS A 279 3.99 -0.35 30.12
CA LYS A 279 4.19 -0.46 31.57
C LYS A 279 4.25 -1.91 32.01
#